data_849a8a0e6011ec64df71c36f7278069e
#
_entry.id   849a8a0e6011ec64df71c36f7278069e
#
_cell.length_a   1.000
_cell.length_b   1.000
_cell.length_c   1.000
_cell.angle_alpha   90.00
_cell.angle_beta   90.00
_cell.angle_gamma   90.00
#
_symmetry.space_group_name_H-M   'P 1'
#
loop_
_entity.id
_entity.type
_entity.pdbx_description
1 polymer ?
#
loop_
_entity_poly.entity_id
_entity_poly.type
_entity_poly.pdbx_seq_one_letter_code
_entity_poly.pdbx_strand_id
1 'polypeptide(L)'
;LFMKAPDGGDTFQPFWEDAEQNLRELCDNRAHEIFGDEIPEIVRARLDKELGSICGYGFSTLYMIAVKLVKKSLSDGYIVGSRGSVGSSFVAKMAGITEVDALPPYYVCPKCKHYEFDVPKQYTCGLDLPPKDCPVCGTRMDKDGFNIPFEVFLGFKGDKVPDIDLNFSGVYQPRAHNYVKELFGSENVFRAGTMGTVAEKTAFGYVLKYAEKRGLNYSNAEKERLAKGITGVKRTTGQHPAGMVVLPKNYEIYQFTAIQHPADDVNSETITTHYDFTSMHDVLVKLDILGHDDPTMLRNLQDLTGIRPQAVPLNDAEVFGNILSLFSSPKALGLTEEQLGVPTGTLGVPEFGTKFVRGMLTETKPTTMEELIRISGLSHGTAVWLGNIQDILKAGQTDLKHAICTRDDIMNQLMDYGVPPKMAFTIMEFVRKGKAAAGKGGDLKPEMLEAMQAAKVPDWFIGACRKIEYMFPKAHAVAYVTMALRIAYFKVYYPGAYYACFLWRNAEDFNGATMVCGENQIRGRMAEIDGMEKDEKEK
;
A
#
# COMPACT_ATOMS: atom_id res chain seq x y z
N LEU A 1 16.29 19.85 -19.36
CA LEU A 1 17.48 20.25 -18.59
C LEU A 1 18.73 19.75 -19.30
N PHE A 2 19.72 20.64 -19.50
CA PHE A 2 21.02 20.29 -20.11
C PHE A 2 22.06 19.87 -19.06
N MET A 3 21.67 19.84 -17.77
CA MET A 3 22.53 19.42 -16.68
C MET A 3 22.45 17.90 -16.48
N LYS A 4 23.57 17.31 -16.13
CA LYS A 4 23.68 15.92 -15.67
C LYS A 4 24.01 15.89 -14.20
N ALA A 5 23.53 14.86 -13.50
CA ALA A 5 23.89 14.62 -12.12
C ALA A 5 25.40 14.28 -12.00
N PRO A 6 26.00 14.41 -10.79
CA PRO A 6 27.43 14.16 -10.58
C PRO A 6 27.88 12.75 -10.96
N ASP A 7 27.01 11.77 -10.93
CA ASP A 7 27.23 10.38 -11.36
C ASP A 7 27.10 10.18 -12.89
N GLY A 8 26.79 11.26 -13.65
CA GLY A 8 26.55 11.23 -15.09
C GLY A 8 25.11 10.82 -15.48
N GLY A 9 24.25 10.49 -14.52
CA GLY A 9 22.84 10.19 -14.72
C GLY A 9 21.98 11.43 -14.97
N ASP A 10 20.67 11.21 -15.02
CA ASP A 10 19.68 12.27 -15.22
C ASP A 10 19.00 12.70 -13.90
N THR A 11 19.07 11.87 -12.85
CA THR A 11 18.41 12.09 -11.57
C THR A 11 19.38 12.64 -10.53
N PHE A 12 19.07 13.81 -9.98
CA PHE A 12 19.82 14.46 -8.90
C PHE A 12 19.36 13.91 -7.56
N GLN A 13 20.20 13.07 -6.93
CA GLN A 13 19.88 12.41 -5.66
C GLN A 13 20.69 13.02 -4.50
N PRO A 14 20.12 13.14 -3.29
CA PRO A 14 20.90 13.42 -2.11
C PRO A 14 21.90 12.28 -1.85
N PHE A 15 23.09 12.62 -1.36
CA PHE A 15 24.17 11.65 -1.13
C PHE A 15 24.74 11.81 0.29
N TRP A 16 24.93 10.69 0.99
CA TRP A 16 25.63 10.60 2.27
C TRP A 16 26.75 9.56 2.14
N GLU A 17 27.99 9.96 2.48
CA GLU A 17 29.18 9.12 2.29
C GLU A 17 29.09 7.78 3.04
N ASP A 18 28.54 7.79 4.26
CA ASP A 18 28.47 6.60 5.13
C ASP A 18 27.16 5.79 4.93
N ALA A 19 26.32 6.15 3.97
CA ALA A 19 25.00 5.54 3.81
C ALA A 19 25.09 4.03 3.52
N GLU A 20 26.01 3.62 2.67
CA GLU A 20 26.21 2.21 2.33
C GLU A 20 26.69 1.40 3.54
N GLN A 21 27.76 1.88 4.20
CA GLN A 21 28.30 1.19 5.37
C GLN A 21 27.24 1.06 6.47
N ASN A 22 26.56 2.16 6.81
CA ASN A 22 25.53 2.17 7.83
C ASN A 22 24.36 1.21 7.49
N LEU A 23 23.95 1.15 6.21
CA LEU A 23 22.88 0.24 5.78
C LEU A 23 23.29 -1.22 5.93
N ARG A 24 24.51 -1.57 5.52
CA ARG A 24 25.06 -2.92 5.68
C ARG A 24 25.17 -3.33 7.15
N GLU A 25 25.70 -2.46 8.00
CA GLU A 25 25.83 -2.70 9.44
C GLU A 25 24.45 -2.87 10.11
N LEU A 26 23.46 -2.06 9.76
CA LEU A 26 22.10 -2.21 10.28
C LEU A 26 21.49 -3.56 9.91
N CYS A 27 21.65 -3.98 8.66
CA CYS A 27 21.12 -5.26 8.19
C CYS A 27 21.82 -6.45 8.85
N ASP A 28 23.15 -6.41 8.97
CA ASP A 28 23.93 -7.47 9.58
C ASP A 28 23.61 -7.61 11.08
N ASN A 29 23.63 -6.50 11.82
CA ASN A 29 23.26 -6.48 13.23
C ASN A 29 21.84 -7.03 13.45
N ARG A 30 20.89 -6.64 12.62
CA ARG A 30 19.52 -7.13 12.74
C ARG A 30 19.38 -8.61 12.40
N ALA A 31 20.14 -9.09 11.41
CA ALA A 31 20.17 -10.52 11.09
C ALA A 31 20.72 -11.35 12.26
N HIS A 32 21.79 -10.89 12.92
CA HIS A 32 22.31 -11.53 14.14
C HIS A 32 21.34 -11.46 15.32
N GLU A 33 20.59 -10.37 15.51
CA GLU A 33 19.56 -10.30 16.54
C GLU A 33 18.44 -11.35 16.35
N ILE A 34 18.07 -11.64 15.10
CA ILE A 34 16.98 -12.57 14.78
C ILE A 34 17.47 -14.00 14.77
N PHE A 35 18.58 -14.29 14.07
CA PHE A 35 19.03 -15.64 13.74
C PHE A 35 20.24 -16.10 14.57
N GLY A 36 20.86 -15.23 15.37
CA GLY A 36 22.04 -15.55 16.17
C GLY A 36 23.35 -15.44 15.37
N ASP A 37 24.43 -16.07 15.86
CA ASP A 37 25.76 -15.95 15.27
C ASP A 37 25.85 -16.63 13.89
N GLU A 38 25.12 -17.71 13.67
CA GLU A 38 25.06 -18.45 12.41
C GLU A 38 23.83 -18.02 11.60
N ILE A 39 24.01 -17.02 10.71
CA ILE A 39 22.95 -16.55 9.84
C ILE A 39 22.66 -17.59 8.76
N PRO A 40 21.37 -17.99 8.55
CA PRO A 40 20.97 -18.93 7.51
C PRO A 40 21.48 -18.52 6.12
N GLU A 41 21.91 -19.48 5.31
CA GLU A 41 22.39 -19.19 3.94
C GLU A 41 21.34 -18.47 3.09
N ILE A 42 20.07 -18.86 3.19
CA ILE A 42 18.97 -18.22 2.46
C ILE A 42 18.82 -16.74 2.84
N VAL A 43 19.06 -16.39 4.10
CA VAL A 43 19.04 -15.00 4.61
C VAL A 43 20.24 -14.24 4.08
N ARG A 44 21.43 -14.82 4.18
CA ARG A 44 22.67 -14.19 3.70
C ARG A 44 22.61 -13.95 2.19
N ALA A 45 22.26 -14.95 1.41
CA ALA A 45 22.13 -14.84 -0.03
C ALA A 45 21.11 -13.76 -0.46
N ARG A 46 19.98 -13.66 0.28
CA ARG A 46 18.99 -12.61 0.03
C ARG A 46 19.53 -11.22 0.34
N LEU A 47 20.21 -11.04 1.47
CA LEU A 47 20.83 -9.76 1.85
C LEU A 47 21.90 -9.34 0.85
N ASP A 48 22.79 -10.25 0.48
CA ASP A 48 23.89 -9.97 -0.45
C ASP A 48 23.37 -9.56 -1.82
N LYS A 49 22.34 -10.25 -2.32
CA LYS A 49 21.66 -9.92 -3.58
C LYS A 49 21.04 -8.52 -3.54
N GLU A 50 20.28 -8.22 -2.49
CA GLU A 50 19.59 -6.94 -2.38
C GLU A 50 20.56 -5.78 -2.10
N LEU A 51 21.48 -5.93 -1.14
CA LEU A 51 22.48 -4.92 -0.83
C LEU A 51 23.41 -4.67 -2.04
N GLY A 52 23.80 -5.73 -2.78
CA GLY A 52 24.56 -5.59 -4.02
C GLY A 52 23.85 -4.72 -5.05
N SER A 53 22.55 -4.89 -5.20
CA SER A 53 21.73 -4.07 -6.10
C SER A 53 21.53 -2.65 -5.57
N ILE A 54 21.10 -2.49 -4.32
CA ILE A 54 20.79 -1.18 -3.70
C ILE A 54 22.05 -0.29 -3.66
N CYS A 55 23.17 -0.83 -3.20
CA CYS A 55 24.42 -0.08 -3.11
C CYS A 55 25.05 0.15 -4.49
N GLY A 56 25.03 -0.87 -5.36
CA GLY A 56 25.59 -0.78 -6.72
C GLY A 56 24.93 0.26 -7.60
N TYR A 57 23.63 0.56 -7.36
CA TYR A 57 22.91 1.63 -8.06
C TYR A 57 22.80 2.95 -7.27
N GLY A 58 23.52 3.07 -6.13
CA GLY A 58 23.59 4.31 -5.35
C GLY A 58 22.33 4.64 -4.52
N PHE A 59 21.47 3.67 -4.25
CA PHE A 59 20.21 3.91 -3.51
C PHE A 59 20.34 3.85 -1.99
N SER A 60 21.53 3.60 -1.45
CA SER A 60 21.77 3.48 -0.01
C SER A 60 21.32 4.72 0.77
N THR A 61 21.55 5.91 0.22
CA THR A 61 21.10 7.17 0.85
C THR A 61 19.58 7.24 0.98
N LEU A 62 18.82 6.81 -0.04
CA LEU A 62 17.35 6.80 0.02
C LEU A 62 16.84 5.86 1.11
N TYR A 63 17.45 4.67 1.23
CA TYR A 63 17.14 3.74 2.32
C TYR A 63 17.44 4.36 3.69
N MET A 64 18.60 5.01 3.85
CA MET A 64 18.98 5.63 5.13
C MET A 64 18.10 6.82 5.51
N ILE A 65 17.59 7.56 4.52
CA ILE A 65 16.56 8.60 4.75
C ILE A 65 15.31 7.97 5.34
N ALA A 66 14.80 6.90 4.72
CA ALA A 66 13.62 6.18 5.19
C ALA A 66 13.84 5.61 6.60
N VAL A 67 15.01 5.01 6.88
CA VAL A 67 15.41 4.54 8.21
C VAL A 67 15.31 5.66 9.25
N LYS A 68 15.87 6.84 8.96
CA LYS A 68 15.84 7.98 9.90
C LYS A 68 14.43 8.49 10.13
N LEU A 69 13.62 8.59 9.09
CA LEU A 69 12.21 9.00 9.18
C LEU A 69 11.39 8.04 10.05
N VAL A 70 11.52 6.72 9.80
CA VAL A 70 10.80 5.71 10.58
C VAL A 70 11.27 5.69 12.04
N LYS A 71 12.60 5.70 12.29
CA LYS A 71 13.15 5.75 13.65
C LYS A 71 12.66 6.99 14.42
N LYS A 72 12.61 8.15 13.76
CA LYS A 72 12.13 9.39 14.38
C LYS A 72 10.65 9.27 14.77
N SER A 73 9.80 8.79 13.87
CA SER A 73 8.36 8.58 14.14
C SER A 73 8.13 7.60 15.28
N LEU A 74 8.85 6.48 15.28
CA LEU A 74 8.77 5.47 16.36
C LEU A 74 9.25 6.03 17.71
N SER A 75 10.32 6.83 17.74
CA SER A 75 10.82 7.46 18.96
C SER A 75 9.81 8.47 19.54
N ASP A 76 9.01 9.09 18.68
CA ASP A 76 7.93 10.00 19.07
C ASP A 76 6.61 9.23 19.37
N GLY A 77 6.65 7.89 19.32
CA GLY A 77 5.56 7.00 19.70
C GLY A 77 4.53 6.72 18.61
N TYR A 78 4.83 7.03 17.35
CA TYR A 78 3.95 6.76 16.21
C TYR A 78 4.50 5.65 15.33
N ILE A 79 3.71 4.58 15.14
CA ILE A 79 4.04 3.52 14.19
C ILE A 79 3.99 4.06 12.75
N VAL A 80 4.81 3.48 11.89
CA VAL A 80 4.82 3.78 10.46
C VAL A 80 4.45 2.51 9.70
N GLY A 81 3.47 2.62 8.80
CA GLY A 81 3.13 1.56 7.86
C GLY A 81 3.90 1.73 6.56
N SER A 82 4.23 0.63 5.90
CA SER A 82 4.71 0.67 4.52
C SER A 82 3.55 0.49 3.53
N ARG A 83 3.73 1.00 2.32
CA ARG A 83 2.80 0.79 1.22
C ARG A 83 3.56 0.58 -0.10
N GLY A 84 2.84 0.22 -1.16
CA GLY A 84 3.48 -0.04 -2.45
C GLY A 84 4.39 -1.26 -2.40
N SER A 85 5.54 -1.16 -3.03
CA SER A 85 6.46 -2.29 -3.22
C SER A 85 7.66 -2.33 -2.28
N VAL A 86 7.82 -1.38 -1.35
CA VAL A 86 8.98 -1.34 -0.43
C VAL A 86 9.08 -2.60 0.46
N GLY A 87 7.93 -3.17 0.85
CA GLY A 87 7.89 -4.43 1.60
C GLY A 87 8.35 -5.67 0.81
N SER A 88 8.67 -5.54 -0.49
CA SER A 88 9.33 -6.59 -1.26
C SER A 88 10.86 -6.65 -1.01
N SER A 89 11.41 -5.64 -0.33
CA SER A 89 12.82 -5.58 0.04
C SER A 89 13.04 -6.14 1.45
N PHE A 90 13.81 -7.21 1.55
CA PHE A 90 14.23 -7.76 2.82
C PHE A 90 15.24 -6.85 3.54
N VAL A 91 16.06 -6.12 2.79
CA VAL A 91 16.92 -5.06 3.34
C VAL A 91 16.07 -3.97 4.01
N ALA A 92 14.92 -3.60 3.44
CA ALA A 92 14.01 -2.65 4.09
C ALA A 92 13.45 -3.17 5.43
N LYS A 93 13.16 -4.48 5.53
CA LYS A 93 12.78 -5.15 6.79
C LYS A 93 13.92 -5.10 7.80
N MET A 94 15.13 -5.52 7.41
CA MET A 94 16.30 -5.56 8.30
C MET A 94 16.70 -4.15 8.77
N ALA A 95 16.64 -3.16 7.89
CA ALA A 95 16.90 -1.76 8.24
C ALA A 95 15.78 -1.09 9.07
N GLY A 96 14.65 -1.76 9.28
CA GLY A 96 13.53 -1.25 10.07
C GLY A 96 12.65 -0.24 9.34
N ILE A 97 12.65 -0.24 8.01
CA ILE A 97 11.80 0.63 7.18
C ILE A 97 10.38 0.05 7.09
N THR A 98 10.27 -1.26 6.99
CA THR A 98 8.99 -2.00 6.91
C THR A 98 8.95 -3.16 7.89
N GLU A 99 7.74 -3.56 8.28
CA GLU A 99 7.52 -4.78 9.08
C GLU A 99 7.28 -6.01 8.19
N VAL A 100 7.07 -5.84 6.88
CA VAL A 100 6.82 -6.92 5.93
C VAL A 100 8.11 -7.74 5.72
N ASP A 101 8.02 -9.05 5.97
CA ASP A 101 9.13 -9.98 5.73
C ASP A 101 9.00 -10.65 4.36
N ALA A 102 9.90 -10.32 3.45
CA ALA A 102 9.86 -10.83 2.08
C ALA A 102 10.42 -12.26 1.91
N LEU A 103 10.99 -12.85 2.96
CA LEU A 103 11.51 -14.23 2.91
C LEU A 103 10.40 -15.26 2.70
N PRO A 104 10.72 -16.47 2.25
CA PRO A 104 9.80 -17.62 2.37
C PRO A 104 9.38 -17.84 3.83
N PRO A 105 8.22 -18.47 4.07
CA PRO A 105 7.76 -18.80 5.43
C PRO A 105 8.80 -19.58 6.23
N TYR A 106 8.95 -19.22 7.51
CA TYR A 106 9.91 -19.86 8.40
C TYR A 106 9.50 -19.78 9.86
N TYR A 107 10.14 -20.62 10.69
CA TYR A 107 10.12 -20.54 12.14
C TYR A 107 11.46 -20.02 12.66
N VAL A 108 11.42 -19.23 13.74
CA VAL A 108 12.61 -18.80 14.48
C VAL A 108 12.33 -18.79 15.97
N CYS A 109 13.27 -19.33 16.77
CA CYS A 109 13.15 -19.33 18.22
C CYS A 109 13.60 -17.96 18.78
N PRO A 110 12.74 -17.24 19.51
CA PRO A 110 13.13 -15.95 20.10
C PRO A 110 14.24 -16.09 21.15
N LYS A 111 14.37 -17.28 21.79
CA LYS A 111 15.32 -17.53 22.87
C LYS A 111 16.69 -18.03 22.39
N CYS A 112 16.73 -19.17 21.67
CA CYS A 112 17.99 -19.81 21.27
C CYS A 112 18.37 -19.58 19.80
N LYS A 113 17.55 -18.84 19.06
CA LYS A 113 17.76 -18.47 17.66
C LYS A 113 17.75 -19.65 16.67
N HIS A 114 17.39 -20.86 17.12
CA HIS A 114 17.14 -21.97 16.20
C HIS A 114 16.09 -21.58 15.17
N TYR A 115 16.32 -21.90 13.90
CA TYR A 115 15.45 -21.54 12.77
C TYR A 115 15.17 -22.75 11.89
N GLU A 116 14.04 -22.69 11.16
CA GLU A 116 13.62 -23.71 10.21
C GLU A 116 12.95 -23.05 9.00
N PHE A 117 13.57 -23.21 7.81
CA PHE A 117 13.04 -22.79 6.52
C PHE A 117 12.42 -23.95 5.73
N ASP A 118 12.69 -25.22 6.15
CA ASP A 118 12.05 -26.37 5.54
C ASP A 118 10.63 -26.54 6.11
N VAL A 119 9.70 -25.80 5.55
CA VAL A 119 8.27 -25.82 5.91
C VAL A 119 7.44 -26.41 4.77
N PRO A 120 6.25 -26.98 5.07
CA PRO A 120 5.39 -27.54 4.02
C PRO A 120 5.05 -26.49 2.94
N LYS A 121 5.26 -26.82 1.66
CA LYS A 121 5.09 -25.91 0.50
C LYS A 121 3.66 -25.35 0.33
N GLN A 122 2.69 -25.94 1.00
CA GLN A 122 1.32 -25.44 0.99
C GLN A 122 1.15 -24.09 1.69
N TYR A 123 2.09 -23.72 2.59
CA TYR A 123 2.08 -22.45 3.29
C TYR A 123 2.91 -21.42 2.52
N THR A 124 2.28 -20.32 2.14
CA THR A 124 2.91 -19.18 1.46
C THR A 124 3.01 -17.94 2.35
N CYS A 125 2.46 -18.07 3.59
CA CYS A 125 2.49 -17.05 4.62
C CYS A 125 2.95 -17.68 5.95
N GLY A 126 3.96 -17.09 6.60
CA GLY A 126 4.49 -17.61 7.86
C GLY A 126 3.49 -17.59 9.00
N LEU A 127 2.60 -16.58 9.08
CA LEU A 127 1.59 -16.51 10.13
C LEU A 127 0.56 -17.66 10.07
N ASP A 128 0.39 -18.29 8.91
CA ASP A 128 -0.50 -19.45 8.72
C ASP A 128 0.16 -20.78 9.08
N LEU A 129 1.46 -20.80 9.37
CA LEU A 129 2.16 -22.00 9.85
C LEU A 129 1.57 -22.49 11.17
N PRO A 130 1.46 -23.81 11.40
CA PRO A 130 1.02 -24.35 12.68
C PRO A 130 1.91 -23.88 13.86
N PRO A 131 1.37 -23.73 15.06
CA PRO A 131 2.18 -23.46 16.24
C PRO A 131 3.21 -24.56 16.47
N LYS A 132 4.47 -24.18 16.77
CA LYS A 132 5.56 -25.12 16.98
C LYS A 132 6.44 -24.68 18.14
N ASP A 133 6.85 -25.64 18.99
CA ASP A 133 7.84 -25.41 20.02
C ASP A 133 9.24 -25.75 19.50
N CYS A 134 10.23 -24.97 19.92
CA CYS A 134 11.60 -25.15 19.50
C CYS A 134 12.13 -26.51 19.91
N PRO A 135 12.66 -27.32 18.97
CA PRO A 135 13.19 -28.66 19.29
C PRO A 135 14.44 -28.60 20.17
N VAL A 136 15.11 -27.44 20.25
CA VAL A 136 16.34 -27.26 21.02
C VAL A 136 16.07 -26.84 22.47
N CYS A 137 15.15 -25.89 22.69
CA CYS A 137 14.97 -25.29 24.02
C CYS A 137 13.50 -25.30 24.54
N GLY A 138 12.58 -25.87 23.78
CA GLY A 138 11.16 -25.96 24.14
C GLY A 138 10.37 -24.64 24.13
N THR A 139 10.98 -23.52 23.76
CA THR A 139 10.29 -22.23 23.69
C THR A 139 9.40 -22.17 22.45
N ARG A 140 8.20 -21.56 22.54
CA ARG A 140 7.33 -21.31 21.38
C ARG A 140 8.09 -20.51 20.33
N MET A 141 8.14 -21.00 19.09
CA MET A 141 8.81 -20.34 17.98
C MET A 141 7.93 -19.25 17.38
N ASP A 142 8.56 -18.16 16.99
CA ASP A 142 7.94 -17.14 16.15
C ASP A 142 7.86 -17.61 14.70
N LYS A 143 6.92 -17.05 13.94
CA LYS A 143 6.65 -17.38 12.54
C LYS A 143 6.60 -16.08 11.72
N ASP A 144 7.29 -16.05 10.58
CA ASP A 144 7.26 -14.91 9.67
C ASP A 144 7.48 -15.37 8.21
N GLY A 145 7.55 -14.43 7.28
CA GLY A 145 7.82 -14.68 5.87
C GLY A 145 6.56 -14.75 5.00
N PHE A 146 6.57 -13.98 3.91
CA PHE A 146 5.44 -13.85 2.97
C PHE A 146 5.80 -14.24 1.54
N ASN A 147 7.01 -14.76 1.31
CA ASN A 147 7.50 -15.22 0.00
C ASN A 147 7.32 -14.18 -1.12
N ILE A 148 7.93 -13.01 -0.96
CA ILE A 148 7.82 -11.90 -1.91
C ILE A 148 9.13 -11.72 -2.67
N PRO A 149 9.12 -11.76 -4.03
CA PRO A 149 10.32 -11.57 -4.82
C PRO A 149 10.80 -10.11 -4.83
N PHE A 150 12.11 -9.91 -4.72
CA PHE A 150 12.72 -8.58 -4.73
C PHE A 150 12.59 -7.87 -6.09
N GLU A 151 12.55 -8.64 -7.16
CA GLU A 151 12.44 -8.14 -8.53
C GLU A 151 11.22 -7.26 -8.76
N VAL A 152 10.15 -7.49 -8.02
CA VAL A 152 8.93 -6.65 -8.06
C VAL A 152 9.22 -5.21 -7.63
N PHE A 153 10.25 -4.99 -6.81
CA PHE A 153 10.63 -3.66 -6.32
C PHE A 153 11.59 -2.93 -7.25
N LEU A 154 12.76 -3.48 -7.53
CA LEU A 154 13.82 -2.83 -8.31
C LEU A 154 14.03 -3.39 -9.72
N GLY A 155 13.27 -4.42 -10.13
CA GLY A 155 13.49 -5.13 -11.38
C GLY A 155 14.68 -6.09 -11.31
N PHE A 156 14.96 -6.77 -12.43
CA PHE A 156 16.08 -7.73 -12.51
C PHE A 156 17.45 -7.07 -12.64
N LYS A 157 17.48 -5.82 -13.08
CA LYS A 157 18.75 -5.09 -13.30
C LYS A 157 18.95 -3.93 -12.34
N GLY A 158 18.02 -3.68 -11.42
CA GLY A 158 18.07 -2.54 -10.53
C GLY A 158 17.94 -1.18 -11.24
N ASP A 159 17.42 -1.19 -12.46
CA ASP A 159 17.25 -0.02 -13.33
C ASP A 159 16.05 0.86 -12.98
N LYS A 160 15.30 0.48 -11.95
CA LYS A 160 14.18 1.25 -11.42
C LYS A 160 14.57 1.93 -10.11
N VAL A 161 14.43 3.25 -10.03
CA VAL A 161 14.59 3.98 -8.75
C VAL A 161 13.58 3.46 -7.74
N PRO A 162 13.99 3.12 -6.51
CA PRO A 162 13.09 2.63 -5.48
C PRO A 162 12.10 3.71 -5.06
N ASP A 163 10.83 3.34 -5.04
CA ASP A 163 9.74 4.16 -4.53
C ASP A 163 9.44 3.70 -3.10
N ILE A 164 9.95 4.45 -2.11
CA ILE A 164 9.81 4.12 -0.69
C ILE A 164 8.65 4.92 -0.11
N ASP A 165 7.46 4.36 -0.29
CA ASP A 165 6.22 4.94 0.22
C ASP A 165 5.97 4.54 1.68
N LEU A 166 5.77 5.53 2.55
CA LEU A 166 5.55 5.31 3.98
C LEU A 166 4.29 6.03 4.47
N ASN A 167 3.46 5.29 5.22
CA ASN A 167 2.25 5.78 5.86
C ASN A 167 2.57 6.22 7.29
N PHE A 168 2.65 7.51 7.50
CA PHE A 168 2.75 8.13 8.82
C PHE A 168 1.35 8.42 9.39
N SER A 169 1.23 8.55 10.69
CA SER A 169 0.03 9.12 11.29
C SER A 169 -0.26 10.49 10.68
N GLY A 170 -1.51 10.75 10.24
CA GLY A 170 -1.89 12.04 9.69
C GLY A 170 -1.64 13.21 10.64
N VAL A 171 -1.75 12.97 11.96
CA VAL A 171 -1.44 13.95 13.01
C VAL A 171 0.07 14.20 13.13
N TYR A 172 0.89 13.18 12.85
CA TYR A 172 2.34 13.26 12.92
C TYR A 172 3.00 13.76 11.63
N GLN A 173 2.35 13.62 10.49
CA GLN A 173 2.88 13.94 9.15
C GLN A 173 3.58 15.31 9.06
N PRO A 174 3.04 16.43 9.64
CA PRO A 174 3.74 17.72 9.60
C PRO A 174 5.09 17.68 10.31
N ARG A 175 5.23 16.92 11.40
CA ARG A 175 6.52 16.74 12.09
C ARG A 175 7.50 15.93 11.25
N ALA A 176 7.03 14.89 10.55
CA ALA A 176 7.86 14.12 9.62
C ALA A 176 8.36 15.01 8.46
N HIS A 177 7.51 15.88 7.89
CA HIS A 177 7.93 16.86 6.89
C HIS A 177 8.99 17.83 7.41
N ASN A 178 8.84 18.33 8.64
CA ASN A 178 9.83 19.20 9.25
C ASN A 178 11.15 18.48 9.52
N TYR A 179 11.09 17.20 9.91
CA TYR A 179 12.30 16.41 10.12
C TYR A 179 13.11 16.21 8.82
N VAL A 180 12.47 16.15 7.64
CA VAL A 180 13.22 16.18 6.36
C VAL A 180 13.99 17.49 6.21
N LYS A 181 13.40 18.63 6.60
CA LYS A 181 14.11 19.93 6.57
C LYS A 181 15.28 19.95 7.54
N GLU A 182 15.15 19.31 8.72
CA GLU A 182 16.27 19.16 9.67
C GLU A 182 17.42 18.32 9.11
N LEU A 183 17.09 17.27 8.32
CA LEU A 183 18.08 16.38 7.72
C LEU A 183 18.89 17.02 6.58
N PHE A 184 18.27 17.88 5.77
CA PHE A 184 18.85 18.38 4.52
C PHE A 184 19.04 19.90 4.47
N GLY A 185 18.49 20.66 5.43
CA GLY A 185 18.39 22.12 5.39
C GLY A 185 17.10 22.60 4.73
N SER A 186 16.53 23.66 5.27
CA SER A 186 15.25 24.21 4.78
C SER A 186 15.34 24.74 3.35
N GLU A 187 16.52 25.16 2.92
CA GLU A 187 16.85 25.65 1.58
C GLU A 187 16.90 24.56 0.53
N ASN A 188 17.02 23.28 0.94
CA ASN A 188 17.11 22.13 0.02
C ASN A 188 15.85 21.27 0.00
N VAL A 189 14.80 21.64 0.75
CA VAL A 189 13.58 20.82 0.89
C VAL A 189 12.34 21.63 0.58
N PHE A 190 11.60 21.21 -0.43
CA PHE A 190 10.40 21.89 -0.91
C PHE A 190 9.22 20.94 -0.98
N ARG A 191 8.02 21.44 -0.73
CA ARG A 191 6.80 20.67 -1.01
C ARG A 191 6.66 20.50 -2.53
N ALA A 192 6.32 19.30 -3.00
CA ALA A 192 6.00 19.11 -4.40
C ALA A 192 4.73 19.88 -4.77
N GLY A 193 4.78 20.64 -5.86
CA GLY A 193 3.63 21.34 -6.41
C GLY A 193 2.71 20.40 -7.18
N THR A 194 1.45 20.79 -7.30
CA THR A 194 0.47 20.15 -8.19
C THR A 194 -0.21 21.19 -9.07
N MET A 195 -0.60 20.79 -10.27
CA MET A 195 -1.42 21.61 -11.17
C MET A 195 -2.82 21.01 -11.29
N GLY A 196 -3.81 21.74 -10.78
CA GLY A 196 -5.21 21.43 -11.02
C GLY A 196 -5.60 21.88 -12.43
N THR A 197 -6.08 20.95 -13.25
CA THR A 197 -6.56 21.22 -14.61
C THR A 197 -8.07 21.06 -14.70
N VAL A 198 -8.67 21.59 -15.77
CA VAL A 198 -10.10 21.42 -16.04
C VAL A 198 -10.35 19.98 -16.47
N ALA A 199 -11.07 19.22 -15.64
CA ALA A 199 -11.50 17.85 -15.95
C ALA A 199 -12.60 17.84 -17.02
N GLU A 200 -12.71 16.76 -17.79
CA GLU A 200 -13.64 16.62 -18.92
C GLU A 200 -15.11 16.91 -18.54
N LYS A 201 -15.61 16.35 -17.43
CA LYS A 201 -16.96 16.63 -16.92
C LYS A 201 -17.16 18.12 -16.58
N THR A 202 -16.16 18.76 -15.98
CA THR A 202 -16.18 20.18 -15.64
C THR A 202 -16.16 21.04 -16.91
N ALA A 203 -15.34 20.67 -17.88
CA ALA A 203 -15.26 21.31 -19.19
C ALA A 203 -16.61 21.27 -19.91
N PHE A 204 -17.25 20.11 -19.94
CA PHE A 204 -18.58 19.94 -20.53
C PHE A 204 -19.63 20.81 -19.80
N GLY A 205 -19.60 20.83 -18.46
CA GLY A 205 -20.45 21.70 -17.66
C GLY A 205 -20.26 23.20 -17.95
N TYR A 206 -19.02 23.65 -18.20
CA TYR A 206 -18.75 25.03 -18.61
C TYR A 206 -19.35 25.35 -19.98
N VAL A 207 -19.25 24.43 -20.94
CA VAL A 207 -19.84 24.60 -22.28
C VAL A 207 -21.36 24.70 -22.19
N LEU A 208 -22.01 23.85 -21.38
CA LEU A 208 -23.47 23.91 -21.15
C LEU A 208 -23.88 25.26 -20.57
N LYS A 209 -23.25 25.70 -19.48
CA LYS A 209 -23.55 27.00 -18.84
C LYS A 209 -23.28 28.18 -19.75
N TYR A 210 -22.23 28.11 -20.58
CA TYR A 210 -21.95 29.15 -21.56
C TYR A 210 -23.04 29.22 -22.65
N ALA A 211 -23.42 28.06 -23.19
CA ALA A 211 -24.48 27.98 -24.20
C ALA A 211 -25.81 28.52 -23.67
N GLU A 212 -26.20 28.10 -22.48
CA GLU A 212 -27.41 28.57 -21.79
C GLU A 212 -27.38 30.10 -21.60
N LYS A 213 -26.29 30.62 -21.01
CA LYS A 213 -26.15 32.08 -20.76
C LYS A 213 -26.20 32.92 -22.02
N ARG A 214 -25.77 32.34 -23.16
CA ARG A 214 -25.76 33.03 -24.47
C ARG A 214 -26.93 32.69 -25.37
N GLY A 215 -27.86 31.84 -24.93
CA GLY A 215 -29.00 31.39 -25.75
C GLY A 215 -28.57 30.59 -26.99
N LEU A 216 -27.43 29.87 -26.91
CA LEU A 216 -26.87 29.10 -28.01
C LEU A 216 -27.33 27.63 -27.94
N ASN A 217 -27.75 27.10 -29.08
CA ASN A 217 -28.17 25.71 -29.19
C ASN A 217 -27.13 24.87 -29.94
N TYR A 218 -26.09 24.45 -29.24
CA TYR A 218 -25.05 23.57 -29.79
C TYR A 218 -25.52 22.12 -29.92
N SER A 219 -25.11 21.43 -30.98
CA SER A 219 -25.22 19.99 -31.07
C SER A 219 -24.34 19.30 -29.98
N ASN A 220 -24.61 18.04 -29.66
CA ASN A 220 -23.78 17.29 -28.71
C ASN A 220 -22.32 17.16 -29.17
N ALA A 221 -22.10 16.92 -30.47
CA ALA A 221 -20.78 16.87 -31.05
C ALA A 221 -20.00 18.19 -30.90
N GLU A 222 -20.68 19.34 -31.06
CA GLU A 222 -20.08 20.65 -30.86
C GLU A 222 -19.78 20.93 -29.38
N LYS A 223 -20.67 20.52 -28.46
CA LYS A 223 -20.41 20.60 -27.03
C LYS A 223 -19.19 19.78 -26.62
N GLU A 224 -19.05 18.56 -27.14
CA GLU A 224 -17.89 17.70 -26.90
C GLU A 224 -16.61 18.28 -27.47
N ARG A 225 -16.66 18.83 -28.71
CA ARG A 225 -15.50 19.49 -29.34
C ARG A 225 -15.01 20.66 -28.52
N LEU A 226 -15.91 21.54 -28.07
CA LEU A 226 -15.59 22.69 -27.22
C LEU A 226 -15.06 22.25 -25.86
N ALA A 227 -15.67 21.22 -25.22
CA ALA A 227 -15.21 20.67 -23.96
C ALA A 227 -13.79 20.09 -24.08
N LYS A 228 -13.48 19.35 -25.15
CA LYS A 228 -12.11 18.88 -25.44
C LYS A 228 -11.10 20.02 -25.54
N GLY A 229 -11.49 21.17 -26.12
CA GLY A 229 -10.61 22.34 -26.28
C GLY A 229 -10.22 23.01 -24.95
N ILE A 230 -10.99 22.82 -23.88
CA ILE A 230 -10.70 23.37 -22.54
C ILE A 230 -10.32 22.32 -21.51
N THR A 231 -10.46 21.04 -21.83
CA THR A 231 -10.00 19.95 -20.97
C THR A 231 -8.47 19.99 -20.86
N GLY A 232 -7.94 19.85 -19.63
CA GLY A 232 -6.51 19.89 -19.36
C GLY A 232 -5.91 21.29 -19.22
N VAL A 233 -6.69 22.36 -19.44
CA VAL A 233 -6.22 23.74 -19.21
C VAL A 233 -5.98 23.95 -17.71
N LYS A 234 -4.84 24.57 -17.35
CA LYS A 234 -4.50 24.91 -15.96
C LYS A 234 -5.58 25.79 -15.36
N ARG A 235 -6.06 25.40 -14.19
CA ARG A 235 -7.06 26.11 -13.41
C ARG A 235 -6.50 26.71 -12.12
N THR A 236 -5.74 25.91 -11.39
CA THR A 236 -5.16 26.30 -10.09
C THR A 236 -3.86 25.57 -9.84
N THR A 237 -3.12 26.02 -8.86
CA THR A 237 -1.98 25.30 -8.30
C THR A 237 -2.30 24.84 -6.89
N GLY A 238 -1.64 23.78 -6.44
CA GLY A 238 -1.82 23.24 -5.11
C GLY A 238 -0.52 22.61 -4.61
N GLN A 239 -0.59 22.02 -3.43
CA GLN A 239 0.50 21.24 -2.86
C GLN A 239 0.19 19.74 -2.97
N HIS A 240 1.19 18.93 -3.26
CA HIS A 240 1.09 17.48 -3.17
C HIS A 240 0.87 17.07 -1.70
N PRO A 241 -0.10 16.20 -1.37
CA PRO A 241 -0.43 15.88 0.03
C PRO A 241 0.72 15.22 0.81
N ALA A 242 1.63 14.53 0.11
CA ALA A 242 2.70 13.73 0.73
C ALA A 242 4.10 14.11 0.26
N GLY A 243 4.25 14.60 -0.97
CA GLY A 243 5.52 14.72 -1.66
C GLY A 243 6.41 15.84 -1.14
N MET A 244 7.64 15.48 -0.79
CA MET A 244 8.73 16.40 -0.46
C MET A 244 9.85 16.21 -1.48
N VAL A 245 10.19 17.27 -2.19
CA VAL A 245 11.33 17.31 -3.12
C VAL A 245 12.58 17.66 -2.34
N VAL A 246 13.62 16.84 -2.47
CA VAL A 246 14.91 17.02 -1.81
C VAL A 246 15.99 17.28 -2.85
N LEU A 247 16.73 18.38 -2.67
CA LEU A 247 17.86 18.74 -3.51
C LEU A 247 19.18 18.31 -2.88
N PRO A 248 20.17 17.90 -3.66
CA PRO A 248 21.54 17.77 -3.19
C PRO A 248 22.10 19.13 -2.73
N LYS A 249 22.97 19.13 -1.71
CA LYS A 249 23.48 20.34 -1.06
C LYS A 249 24.12 21.41 -1.96
N ASN A 250 24.64 20.99 -3.13
CA ASN A 250 25.40 21.88 -4.04
C ASN A 250 24.52 22.48 -5.13
N TYR A 251 23.19 22.36 -5.01
CA TYR A 251 22.26 22.85 -6.03
C TYR A 251 21.20 23.75 -5.41
N GLU A 252 20.75 24.72 -6.22
CA GLU A 252 19.66 25.63 -5.87
C GLU A 252 18.38 25.22 -6.63
N ILE A 253 17.23 25.38 -5.99
CA ILE A 253 15.93 25.01 -6.58
C ILE A 253 15.66 25.71 -7.92
N TYR A 254 16.14 26.95 -8.06
CA TYR A 254 15.96 27.76 -9.28
C TYR A 254 16.65 27.19 -10.51
N GLN A 255 17.60 26.26 -10.35
CA GLN A 255 18.20 25.53 -11.46
C GLN A 255 17.23 24.51 -12.09
N PHE A 256 16.19 24.11 -11.36
CA PHE A 256 15.22 23.07 -11.75
C PHE A 256 13.83 23.63 -11.97
N THR A 257 13.34 24.52 -11.12
CA THR A 257 11.98 25.05 -11.14
C THR A 257 11.89 26.38 -10.41
N ALA A 258 10.90 27.19 -10.74
CA ALA A 258 10.48 28.27 -9.85
C ALA A 258 9.79 27.71 -8.61
N ILE A 259 9.63 28.53 -7.59
CA ILE A 259 8.87 28.23 -6.37
C ILE A 259 7.68 29.18 -6.26
N GLN A 260 6.65 28.77 -5.52
CA GLN A 260 5.43 29.54 -5.34
C GLN A 260 4.72 29.22 -4.04
N HIS A 261 3.83 30.12 -3.60
CA HIS A 261 2.82 29.82 -2.61
C HIS A 261 1.64 29.10 -3.30
N PRO A 262 1.20 27.93 -2.79
CA PRO A 262 0.11 27.16 -3.41
C PRO A 262 -1.20 27.97 -3.35
N ALA A 263 -2.00 27.87 -4.42
CA ALA A 263 -3.26 28.58 -4.58
C ALA A 263 -3.16 30.12 -4.46
N ASP A 264 -1.97 30.68 -4.73
CA ASP A 264 -1.65 32.11 -4.62
C ASP A 264 -1.85 32.70 -3.21
N ASP A 265 -1.85 31.84 -2.16
CA ASP A 265 -1.96 32.27 -0.76
C ASP A 265 -0.59 32.70 -0.22
N VAL A 266 -0.31 33.99 -0.36
CA VAL A 266 0.96 34.61 0.10
C VAL A 266 1.15 34.57 1.62
N ASN A 267 0.11 34.29 2.40
CA ASN A 267 0.18 34.15 3.85
C ASN A 267 0.54 32.72 4.28
N SER A 268 0.54 31.78 3.37
CA SER A 268 0.95 30.40 3.65
C SER A 268 2.46 30.32 3.88
N GLU A 269 2.88 29.67 4.96
CA GLU A 269 4.28 29.33 5.20
C GLU A 269 4.79 28.22 4.25
N THR A 270 3.86 27.55 3.53
CA THR A 270 4.21 26.47 2.62
C THR A 270 4.71 27.05 1.30
N ILE A 271 5.90 26.62 0.90
CA ILE A 271 6.48 26.90 -0.42
C ILE A 271 6.51 25.60 -1.20
N THR A 272 5.99 25.65 -2.42
CA THR A 272 5.97 24.50 -3.34
C THR A 272 6.84 24.76 -4.57
N THR A 273 7.23 23.67 -5.23
CA THR A 273 7.73 23.74 -6.61
C THR A 273 6.63 24.27 -7.51
N HIS A 274 6.98 25.08 -8.53
CA HIS A 274 6.01 25.58 -9.50
C HIS A 274 5.60 24.51 -10.50
N TYR A 275 6.57 23.76 -11.03
CA TYR A 275 6.25 22.64 -11.90
C TYR A 275 5.62 21.50 -11.11
N ASP A 276 4.61 20.85 -11.70
CA ASP A 276 4.07 19.58 -11.21
C ASP A 276 5.19 18.53 -11.15
N PHE A 277 5.21 17.74 -10.07
CA PHE A 277 6.27 16.75 -9.89
C PHE A 277 6.33 15.73 -11.03
N THR A 278 5.21 15.42 -11.68
CA THR A 278 5.18 14.52 -12.84
C THR A 278 6.16 14.94 -13.94
N SER A 279 6.36 16.26 -14.10
CA SER A 279 7.31 16.83 -15.07
C SER A 279 8.77 16.81 -14.59
N MET A 280 9.02 16.55 -13.31
CA MET A 280 10.36 16.54 -12.68
C MET A 280 10.77 15.17 -12.14
N HIS A 281 9.91 14.16 -12.30
CA HIS A 281 10.06 12.84 -11.74
C HIS A 281 11.42 12.18 -12.06
N ASP A 282 11.90 12.37 -13.27
CA ASP A 282 13.18 11.77 -13.72
C ASP A 282 14.40 12.63 -13.36
N VAL A 283 14.18 13.81 -12.75
CA VAL A 283 15.26 14.78 -12.47
C VAL A 283 15.55 14.91 -10.98
N LEU A 284 14.54 14.96 -10.13
CA LEU A 284 14.67 15.15 -8.69
C LEU A 284 14.02 14.02 -7.91
N VAL A 285 14.58 13.71 -6.75
CA VAL A 285 14.01 12.73 -5.83
C VAL A 285 12.85 13.35 -5.06
N LYS A 286 11.73 12.64 -5.01
CA LYS A 286 10.59 12.92 -4.17
C LYS A 286 10.50 11.85 -3.06
N LEU A 287 10.35 12.30 -1.84
CA LEU A 287 10.00 11.45 -0.70
C LEU A 287 8.50 11.54 -0.46
N ASP A 288 7.80 10.43 -0.51
CA ASP A 288 6.36 10.37 -0.23
C ASP A 288 6.10 10.02 1.24
N ILE A 289 5.82 11.07 2.03
CA ILE A 289 5.47 10.99 3.45
C ILE A 289 3.95 11.12 3.55
N LEU A 290 3.28 9.97 3.49
CA LEU A 290 1.82 9.93 3.42
C LEU A 290 1.20 9.99 4.82
N GLY A 291 0.21 10.87 4.99
CA GLY A 291 -0.65 10.85 6.17
C GLY A 291 -1.72 9.77 6.04
N HIS A 292 -1.84 8.91 7.06
CA HIS A 292 -2.81 7.81 7.07
C HIS A 292 -3.50 7.72 8.44
N ASP A 293 -4.73 7.22 8.44
CA ASP A 293 -5.54 7.12 9.65
C ASP A 293 -5.16 5.95 10.55
N ASP A 294 -4.77 4.81 9.97
CA ASP A 294 -4.48 3.59 10.73
C ASP A 294 -3.37 3.77 11.77
N PRO A 295 -2.21 4.39 11.46
CA PRO A 295 -1.20 4.68 12.46
C PRO A 295 -1.70 5.63 13.57
N THR A 296 -2.60 6.57 13.23
CA THR A 296 -3.22 7.47 14.22
C THR A 296 -4.15 6.70 15.14
N MET A 297 -5.00 5.83 14.58
CA MET A 297 -5.92 4.99 15.35
C MET A 297 -5.15 4.03 16.27
N LEU A 298 -4.10 3.39 15.78
CA LEU A 298 -3.25 2.51 16.59
C LEU A 298 -2.55 3.26 17.72
N ARG A 299 -2.10 4.50 17.50
CA ARG A 299 -1.57 5.35 18.57
C ARG A 299 -2.60 5.64 19.64
N ASN A 300 -3.82 6.02 19.27
CA ASN A 300 -4.89 6.29 20.23
C ASN A 300 -5.29 5.02 20.98
N LEU A 301 -5.36 3.88 20.31
CA LEU A 301 -5.63 2.59 20.95
C LEU A 301 -4.53 2.24 21.96
N GLN A 302 -3.26 2.48 21.62
CA GLN A 302 -2.14 2.31 22.56
C GLN A 302 -2.30 3.23 23.79
N ASP A 303 -2.66 4.50 23.58
CA ASP A 303 -2.81 5.45 24.69
C ASP A 303 -3.97 5.06 25.63
N LEU A 304 -5.05 4.48 25.10
CA LEU A 304 -6.20 4.04 25.90
C LEU A 304 -5.99 2.67 26.59
N THR A 305 -5.21 1.77 26.00
CA THR A 305 -5.07 0.38 26.48
C THR A 305 -3.72 0.08 27.09
N GLY A 306 -2.69 0.90 26.82
CA GLY A 306 -1.30 0.62 27.18
C GLY A 306 -0.61 -0.42 26.29
N ILE A 307 -1.31 -1.01 25.32
CA ILE A 307 -0.77 -2.08 24.45
C ILE A 307 -0.15 -1.46 23.21
N ARG A 308 1.15 -1.69 23.01
CA ARG A 308 1.82 -1.27 21.78
C ARG A 308 1.32 -2.10 20.58
N PRO A 309 1.07 -1.49 19.41
CA PRO A 309 0.58 -2.21 18.23
C PRO A 309 1.46 -3.41 17.83
N GLN A 310 2.78 -3.30 17.97
CA GLN A 310 3.71 -4.40 17.69
C GLN A 310 3.65 -5.54 18.69
N ALA A 311 3.08 -5.31 19.87
CA ALA A 311 2.89 -6.33 20.92
C ALA A 311 1.57 -7.11 20.77
N VAL A 312 0.73 -6.78 19.78
CA VAL A 312 -0.45 -7.59 19.44
C VAL A 312 -0.01 -9.00 19.07
N PRO A 313 -0.50 -10.05 19.76
CA PRO A 313 0.07 -11.41 19.66
C PRO A 313 -0.45 -12.17 18.43
N LEU A 314 -0.08 -11.71 17.23
CA LEU A 314 -0.46 -12.37 15.96
C LEU A 314 0.19 -13.75 15.78
N ASN A 315 1.23 -14.08 16.55
CA ASN A 315 1.86 -15.39 16.58
C ASN A 315 1.15 -16.38 17.53
N ASP A 316 0.26 -15.91 18.41
CA ASP A 316 -0.58 -16.77 19.24
C ASP A 316 -1.74 -17.33 18.42
N ALA A 317 -1.84 -18.66 18.35
CA ALA A 317 -2.79 -19.33 17.45
C ALA A 317 -4.26 -19.12 17.86
N GLU A 318 -4.56 -19.03 19.14
CA GLU A 318 -5.92 -18.81 19.65
C GLU A 318 -6.36 -17.38 19.37
N VAL A 319 -5.52 -16.42 19.75
CA VAL A 319 -5.79 -14.99 19.52
C VAL A 319 -5.90 -14.71 18.03
N PHE A 320 -4.96 -15.21 17.22
CA PHE A 320 -4.96 -15.03 15.78
C PHE A 320 -6.18 -15.65 15.11
N GLY A 321 -6.52 -16.91 15.47
CA GLY A 321 -7.71 -17.60 14.96
C GLY A 321 -9.01 -16.87 15.31
N ASN A 322 -9.10 -16.32 16.52
CA ASN A 322 -10.26 -15.53 16.95
C ASN A 322 -10.40 -14.23 16.15
N ILE A 323 -9.28 -13.52 15.91
CA ILE A 323 -9.26 -12.33 15.06
C ILE A 323 -9.65 -12.67 13.61
N LEU A 324 -9.08 -13.73 13.04
CA LEU A 324 -9.41 -14.18 11.67
C LEU A 324 -10.89 -14.50 11.50
N SER A 325 -11.51 -15.11 12.53
CA SER A 325 -12.94 -15.46 12.47
C SER A 325 -13.85 -14.24 12.26
N LEU A 326 -13.40 -13.04 12.64
CA LEU A 326 -14.11 -11.77 12.45
C LEU A 326 -14.38 -11.48 10.95
N PHE A 327 -13.50 -11.94 10.07
CA PHE A 327 -13.59 -11.69 8.64
C PHE A 327 -14.62 -12.59 7.92
N SER A 328 -15.00 -13.69 8.54
CA SER A 328 -16.00 -14.63 8.01
C SER A 328 -17.28 -14.71 8.85
N SER A 329 -17.30 -14.17 10.09
CA SER A 329 -18.43 -14.25 11.02
C SER A 329 -18.34 -13.15 12.09
N PRO A 330 -19.47 -12.65 12.63
CA PRO A 330 -19.47 -11.72 13.76
C PRO A 330 -19.27 -12.40 15.12
N LYS A 331 -19.12 -13.73 15.19
CA LYS A 331 -19.06 -14.51 16.45
C LYS A 331 -17.97 -14.06 17.42
N ALA A 332 -16.81 -13.61 16.90
CA ALA A 332 -15.73 -13.06 17.73
C ALA A 332 -16.14 -11.81 18.53
N LEU A 333 -17.23 -11.14 18.12
CA LEU A 333 -17.82 -10.01 18.86
C LEU A 333 -18.91 -10.44 19.84
N GLY A 334 -19.19 -11.74 19.98
CA GLY A 334 -20.31 -12.23 20.76
C GLY A 334 -21.68 -11.98 20.14
N LEU A 335 -21.75 -11.74 18.83
CA LEU A 335 -22.95 -11.38 18.09
C LEU A 335 -23.30 -12.44 17.04
N THR A 336 -24.61 -12.54 16.72
CA THR A 336 -25.08 -13.27 15.53
C THR A 336 -25.15 -12.34 14.32
N GLU A 337 -25.27 -12.94 13.11
CA GLU A 337 -25.47 -12.19 11.86
C GLU A 337 -26.76 -11.37 11.91
N GLU A 338 -27.84 -11.91 12.50
CA GLU A 338 -29.12 -11.21 12.64
C GLU A 338 -29.01 -10.01 13.58
N GLN A 339 -28.27 -10.13 14.70
CA GLN A 339 -28.05 -9.03 15.62
C GLN A 339 -27.22 -7.91 15.01
N LEU A 340 -26.17 -8.25 14.25
CA LEU A 340 -25.31 -7.26 13.61
C LEU A 340 -25.90 -6.71 12.30
N GLY A 341 -26.78 -7.46 11.64
CA GLY A 341 -27.36 -7.13 10.35
C GLY A 341 -26.43 -7.34 9.14
N VAL A 342 -25.25 -7.92 9.38
CA VAL A 342 -24.27 -8.24 8.33
C VAL A 342 -23.52 -9.53 8.67
N PRO A 343 -23.08 -10.31 7.67
CA PRO A 343 -22.50 -11.64 7.89
C PRO A 343 -21.06 -11.64 8.42
N THR A 344 -20.38 -10.49 8.47
CA THR A 344 -19.01 -10.37 8.96
C THR A 344 -18.88 -9.36 10.08
N GLY A 345 -17.92 -9.54 10.98
CA GLY A 345 -17.66 -8.60 12.09
C GLY A 345 -16.79 -7.39 11.71
N THR A 346 -16.51 -7.16 10.43
CA THR A 346 -15.48 -6.23 9.96
C THR A 346 -15.94 -4.78 9.78
N LEU A 347 -17.20 -4.42 10.11
CA LEU A 347 -17.65 -3.01 10.10
C LEU A 347 -16.65 -2.14 10.88
N GLY A 348 -16.18 -1.05 10.23
CA GLY A 348 -15.21 -0.12 10.81
C GLY A 348 -13.77 -0.65 10.93
N VAL A 349 -13.48 -1.89 10.49
CA VAL A 349 -12.10 -2.37 10.34
C VAL A 349 -11.54 -1.82 9.02
N PRO A 350 -10.40 -1.13 9.03
CA PRO A 350 -9.79 -0.59 7.81
C PRO A 350 -9.64 -1.66 6.74
N GLU A 351 -9.77 -1.27 5.48
CA GLU A 351 -9.69 -2.11 4.28
C GLU A 351 -10.84 -3.12 4.12
N PHE A 352 -11.39 -3.67 5.20
CA PHE A 352 -12.38 -4.76 5.20
C PHE A 352 -13.79 -4.35 5.63
N GLY A 353 -13.98 -3.08 6.01
CA GLY A 353 -15.27 -2.57 6.51
C GLY A 353 -16.23 -2.08 5.44
N THR A 354 -15.79 -1.84 4.21
CA THR A 354 -16.64 -1.33 3.12
C THR A 354 -17.64 -2.39 2.65
N LYS A 355 -18.79 -1.96 2.12
CA LYS A 355 -19.81 -2.87 1.58
C LYS A 355 -19.24 -3.79 0.50
N PHE A 356 -18.36 -3.26 -0.35
CA PHE A 356 -17.73 -4.00 -1.43
C PHE A 356 -16.85 -5.14 -0.89
N VAL A 357 -15.93 -4.84 0.03
CA VAL A 357 -15.01 -5.86 0.57
C VAL A 357 -15.75 -6.85 1.48
N ARG A 358 -16.74 -6.41 2.26
CA ARG A 358 -17.59 -7.34 3.02
C ARG A 358 -18.34 -8.33 2.11
N GLY A 359 -18.75 -7.88 0.91
CA GLY A 359 -19.30 -8.78 -0.12
C GLY A 359 -18.29 -9.84 -0.55
N MET A 360 -17.03 -9.45 -0.79
CA MET A 360 -15.95 -10.40 -1.12
C MET A 360 -15.71 -11.40 0.02
N LEU A 361 -15.66 -10.92 1.27
CA LEU A 361 -15.50 -11.79 2.46
C LEU A 361 -16.64 -12.80 2.60
N THR A 362 -17.87 -12.39 2.31
CA THR A 362 -19.05 -13.26 2.35
C THR A 362 -18.98 -14.36 1.30
N GLU A 363 -18.49 -14.04 0.09
CA GLU A 363 -18.33 -15.00 -1.00
C GLU A 363 -17.17 -15.96 -0.77
N THR A 364 -16.04 -15.47 -0.23
CA THR A 364 -14.78 -16.23 -0.12
C THR A 364 -14.59 -16.91 1.23
N LYS A 365 -15.18 -16.38 2.31
CA LYS A 365 -15.11 -16.89 3.69
C LYS A 365 -13.68 -17.22 4.14
N PRO A 366 -12.75 -16.25 4.15
CA PRO A 366 -11.35 -16.48 4.44
C PRO A 366 -11.14 -17.04 5.86
N THR A 367 -10.15 -17.91 5.98
CA THR A 367 -9.76 -18.58 7.23
C THR A 367 -8.26 -18.45 7.52
N THR A 368 -7.50 -17.85 6.61
CA THR A 368 -6.05 -17.71 6.69
C THR A 368 -5.60 -16.27 6.40
N MET A 369 -4.40 -15.92 6.86
CA MET A 369 -3.76 -14.64 6.52
C MET A 369 -3.53 -14.50 5.01
N GLU A 370 -3.07 -15.57 4.37
CA GLU A 370 -2.85 -15.57 2.91
C GLU A 370 -4.12 -15.24 2.14
N GLU A 371 -5.27 -15.81 2.53
CA GLU A 371 -6.55 -15.50 1.89
C GLU A 371 -6.95 -14.03 2.10
N LEU A 372 -6.71 -13.44 3.28
CA LEU A 372 -6.95 -12.01 3.51
C LEU A 372 -6.03 -11.13 2.65
N ILE A 373 -4.76 -11.50 2.50
CA ILE A 373 -3.81 -10.81 1.62
C ILE A 373 -4.31 -10.84 0.17
N ARG A 374 -4.80 -11.98 -0.30
CA ARG A 374 -5.37 -12.14 -1.63
C ARG A 374 -6.62 -11.28 -1.85
N ILE A 375 -7.54 -11.28 -0.90
CA ILE A 375 -8.74 -10.43 -0.94
C ILE A 375 -8.37 -8.95 -0.94
N SER A 376 -7.38 -8.54 -0.13
CA SER A 376 -6.85 -7.18 -0.15
C SER A 376 -6.28 -6.81 -1.51
N GLY A 377 -5.49 -7.69 -2.14
CA GLY A 377 -4.98 -7.50 -3.49
C GLY A 377 -6.09 -7.33 -4.54
N LEU A 378 -7.11 -8.17 -4.48
CA LEU A 378 -8.28 -8.11 -5.37
C LEU A 378 -9.11 -6.84 -5.20
N SER A 379 -9.22 -6.33 -3.97
CA SER A 379 -10.02 -5.15 -3.65
C SER A 379 -9.36 -3.83 -4.04
N HIS A 380 -8.03 -3.76 -3.98
CA HIS A 380 -7.25 -2.56 -4.30
C HIS A 380 -7.04 -2.36 -5.80
N GLY A 381 -7.09 -3.42 -6.59
CA GLY A 381 -6.91 -3.35 -8.03
C GLY A 381 -8.13 -2.78 -8.76
N THR A 382 -7.90 -2.24 -9.94
CA THR A 382 -8.97 -1.80 -10.84
C THR A 382 -9.24 -2.87 -11.88
N ALA A 383 -10.52 -3.25 -12.06
CA ALA A 383 -10.97 -4.33 -12.95
C ALA A 383 -10.30 -5.69 -12.67
N VAL A 384 -10.02 -5.97 -11.39
CA VAL A 384 -9.43 -7.24 -10.94
C VAL A 384 -10.51 -8.18 -10.42
N TRP A 385 -11.41 -7.70 -9.55
CA TRP A 385 -12.44 -8.55 -8.95
C TRP A 385 -13.70 -8.67 -9.80
N LEU A 386 -14.51 -7.59 -9.87
CA LEU A 386 -15.80 -7.61 -10.58
C LEU A 386 -15.62 -7.81 -12.08
N GLY A 387 -16.40 -8.75 -12.66
CA GLY A 387 -16.36 -9.06 -14.09
C GLY A 387 -15.04 -9.73 -14.53
N ASN A 388 -14.19 -10.13 -13.59
CA ASN A 388 -12.90 -10.76 -13.87
C ASN A 388 -12.67 -11.97 -12.93
N ILE A 389 -11.85 -11.85 -11.90
CA ILE A 389 -11.50 -12.99 -11.02
C ILE A 389 -12.72 -13.57 -10.32
N GLN A 390 -13.69 -12.75 -9.92
CA GLN A 390 -14.95 -13.22 -9.34
C GLN A 390 -15.66 -14.23 -10.26
N ASP A 391 -15.78 -13.92 -11.56
CA ASP A 391 -16.46 -14.76 -12.53
C ASP A 391 -15.68 -16.07 -12.78
N ILE A 392 -14.35 -15.98 -12.81
CA ILE A 392 -13.45 -17.12 -12.99
C ILE A 392 -13.55 -18.10 -11.81
N LEU A 393 -13.60 -17.57 -10.57
CA LEU A 393 -13.82 -18.39 -9.37
C LEU A 393 -15.21 -19.04 -9.37
N LYS A 394 -16.27 -18.30 -9.71
CA LYS A 394 -17.64 -18.84 -9.82
C LYS A 394 -17.79 -19.90 -10.90
N ALA A 395 -17.02 -19.78 -11.98
CA ALA A 395 -16.96 -20.79 -13.05
C ALA A 395 -16.10 -22.01 -12.70
N GLY A 396 -15.43 -22.03 -11.54
CA GLY A 396 -14.57 -23.13 -11.10
C GLY A 396 -13.32 -23.32 -11.94
N GLN A 397 -12.87 -22.28 -12.67
CA GLN A 397 -11.68 -22.34 -13.51
C GLN A 397 -10.37 -22.28 -12.71
N THR A 398 -10.43 -21.69 -11.53
CA THR A 398 -9.36 -21.66 -10.52
C THR A 398 -9.98 -21.50 -9.12
N ASP A 399 -9.16 -21.58 -8.09
CA ASP A 399 -9.52 -21.24 -6.70
C ASP A 399 -8.84 -19.94 -6.24
N LEU A 400 -9.21 -19.45 -5.05
CA LEU A 400 -8.64 -18.21 -4.51
C LEU A 400 -7.12 -18.32 -4.33
N LYS A 401 -6.59 -19.49 -4.00
CA LYS A 401 -5.16 -19.73 -3.77
C LYS A 401 -4.33 -19.57 -5.04
N HIS A 402 -4.89 -19.91 -6.20
CA HIS A 402 -4.22 -19.87 -7.50
C HIS A 402 -4.70 -18.73 -8.40
N ALA A 403 -5.64 -17.89 -7.92
CA ALA A 403 -6.12 -16.74 -8.66
C ALA A 403 -5.05 -15.63 -8.76
N ILE A 404 -5.20 -14.77 -9.77
CA ILE A 404 -4.38 -13.54 -9.90
C ILE A 404 -4.96 -12.48 -8.95
N CYS A 405 -4.34 -12.28 -7.80
CA CYS A 405 -4.79 -11.32 -6.78
C CYS A 405 -3.88 -10.09 -6.68
N THR A 406 -2.58 -10.28 -6.89
CA THR A 406 -1.54 -9.24 -6.87
C THR A 406 -0.69 -9.33 -8.14
N ARG A 407 0.07 -8.27 -8.43
CA ARG A 407 0.98 -8.30 -9.59
C ARG A 407 2.08 -9.37 -9.44
N ASP A 408 2.46 -9.70 -8.21
CA ASP A 408 3.41 -10.76 -7.88
C ASP A 408 2.91 -12.12 -8.38
N ASP A 409 1.60 -12.38 -8.26
CA ASP A 409 0.99 -13.62 -8.75
C ASP A 409 1.16 -13.78 -10.27
N ILE A 410 1.06 -12.68 -11.04
CA ILE A 410 1.28 -12.73 -12.48
C ILE A 410 2.69 -13.21 -12.79
N MET A 411 3.69 -12.60 -12.17
CA MET A 411 5.09 -12.93 -12.42
C MET A 411 5.41 -14.37 -11.99
N ASN A 412 5.04 -14.73 -10.76
CA ASN A 412 5.38 -16.02 -10.17
C ASN A 412 4.69 -17.17 -10.93
N GLN A 413 3.39 -17.07 -11.20
CA GLN A 413 2.66 -18.12 -11.92
C GLN A 413 3.15 -18.25 -13.37
N LEU A 414 3.49 -17.15 -14.05
CA LEU A 414 4.09 -17.25 -15.39
C LEU A 414 5.44 -17.99 -15.37
N MET A 415 6.26 -17.75 -14.34
CA MET A 415 7.51 -18.52 -14.16
C MET A 415 7.24 -20.00 -13.85
N ASP A 416 6.24 -20.30 -13.04
CA ASP A 416 5.81 -21.67 -12.72
C ASP A 416 5.31 -22.41 -13.96
N TYR A 417 4.65 -21.73 -14.90
CA TYR A 417 4.29 -22.29 -16.21
C TYR A 417 5.49 -22.45 -17.16
N GLY A 418 6.64 -21.86 -16.84
CA GLY A 418 7.87 -21.97 -17.64
C GLY A 418 8.14 -20.75 -18.54
N VAL A 419 7.45 -19.64 -18.37
CA VAL A 419 7.79 -18.38 -19.05
C VAL A 419 9.12 -17.86 -18.48
N PRO A 420 10.11 -17.46 -19.33
CA PRO A 420 11.38 -16.95 -18.85
C PRO A 420 11.21 -15.78 -17.88
N PRO A 421 11.99 -15.70 -16.77
CA PRO A 421 11.78 -14.71 -15.69
C PRO A 421 11.70 -13.25 -16.17
N LYS A 422 12.58 -12.85 -17.10
CA LYS A 422 12.57 -11.50 -17.66
C LYS A 422 11.27 -11.19 -18.43
N MET A 423 10.76 -12.17 -19.17
CA MET A 423 9.49 -12.04 -19.92
C MET A 423 8.31 -12.02 -18.96
N ALA A 424 8.29 -12.89 -17.94
CA ALA A 424 7.27 -12.89 -16.88
C ALA A 424 7.18 -11.53 -16.17
N PHE A 425 8.31 -10.94 -15.81
CA PHE A 425 8.38 -9.59 -15.24
C PHE A 425 7.86 -8.53 -16.22
N THR A 426 8.24 -8.61 -17.49
CA THR A 426 7.79 -7.65 -18.51
C THR A 426 6.27 -7.71 -18.71
N ILE A 427 5.70 -8.91 -18.76
CA ILE A 427 4.25 -9.13 -18.83
C ILE A 427 3.58 -8.55 -17.58
N MET A 428 4.07 -8.87 -16.40
CA MET A 428 3.55 -8.35 -15.13
C MET A 428 3.53 -6.81 -15.10
N GLU A 429 4.64 -6.16 -15.46
CA GLU A 429 4.74 -4.69 -15.52
C GLU A 429 3.80 -4.08 -16.57
N PHE A 430 3.57 -4.78 -17.67
CA PHE A 430 2.65 -4.34 -18.73
C PHE A 430 1.20 -4.44 -18.27
N VAL A 431 0.81 -5.57 -17.68
CA VAL A 431 -0.55 -5.83 -17.19
C VAL A 431 -0.91 -4.92 -16.02
N ARG A 432 -0.03 -4.80 -15.00
CA ARG A 432 -0.33 -3.99 -13.82
C ARG A 432 -0.58 -2.51 -14.09
N LYS A 433 -0.07 -1.99 -15.21
CA LYS A 433 -0.26 -0.60 -15.68
C LYS A 433 -1.48 -0.44 -16.59
N GLY A 434 -2.25 -1.50 -16.78
CA GLY A 434 -3.45 -1.51 -17.61
C GLY A 434 -3.18 -1.41 -19.12
N LYS A 435 -1.94 -1.63 -19.57
CA LYS A 435 -1.58 -1.55 -20.99
C LYS A 435 -2.16 -2.70 -21.82
N ALA A 436 -2.50 -3.82 -21.17
CA ALA A 436 -3.18 -4.97 -21.77
C ALA A 436 -4.71 -4.86 -21.70
N ALA A 437 -5.26 -3.85 -21.01
CA ALA A 437 -6.69 -3.75 -20.74
C ALA A 437 -7.48 -3.39 -22.01
N ALA A 438 -8.27 -4.36 -22.49
CA ALA A 438 -9.12 -4.19 -23.66
C ALA A 438 -10.15 -3.06 -23.49
N GLY A 439 -10.64 -2.83 -22.27
CA GLY A 439 -11.53 -1.70 -21.93
C GLY A 439 -10.90 -0.31 -22.13
N LYS A 440 -9.57 -0.23 -22.21
CA LYS A 440 -8.80 0.98 -22.53
C LYS A 440 -8.22 0.98 -23.96
N GLY A 441 -8.66 0.05 -24.81
CA GLY A 441 -8.12 -0.13 -26.16
C GLY A 441 -6.73 -0.77 -26.21
N GLY A 442 -6.30 -1.41 -25.10
CA GLY A 442 -5.03 -2.13 -25.00
C GLY A 442 -5.17 -3.62 -25.36
N ASP A 443 -4.05 -4.29 -25.60
CA ASP A 443 -3.94 -5.75 -25.68
C ASP A 443 -2.51 -6.17 -25.33
N LEU A 444 -2.33 -7.46 -25.01
CA LEU A 444 -1.02 -8.07 -24.86
C LEU A 444 -0.24 -7.97 -26.18
N LYS A 445 1.04 -7.65 -26.11
CA LYS A 445 1.88 -7.63 -27.30
C LYS A 445 2.06 -9.05 -27.87
N PRO A 446 2.24 -9.21 -29.19
CA PRO A 446 2.40 -10.53 -29.82
C PRO A 446 3.45 -11.40 -29.14
N GLU A 447 4.62 -10.87 -28.86
CA GLU A 447 5.72 -11.60 -28.19
C GLU A 447 5.37 -12.07 -26.76
N MET A 448 4.51 -11.33 -26.04
CA MET A 448 4.03 -11.73 -24.73
C MET A 448 3.03 -12.89 -24.84
N LEU A 449 2.10 -12.78 -25.78
CA LEU A 449 1.10 -13.80 -26.03
C LEU A 449 1.73 -15.11 -26.50
N GLU A 450 2.69 -15.04 -27.44
CA GLU A 450 3.45 -16.21 -27.91
C GLU A 450 4.19 -16.91 -26.76
N ALA A 451 4.84 -16.14 -25.86
CA ALA A 451 5.54 -16.71 -24.71
C ALA A 451 4.56 -17.41 -23.74
N MET A 452 3.38 -16.82 -23.49
CA MET A 452 2.36 -17.42 -22.63
C MET A 452 1.77 -18.68 -23.26
N GLN A 453 1.49 -18.67 -24.57
CA GLN A 453 0.97 -19.83 -25.31
C GLN A 453 1.98 -20.97 -25.38
N ALA A 454 3.25 -20.68 -25.66
CA ALA A 454 4.32 -21.67 -25.69
C ALA A 454 4.49 -22.36 -24.31
N ALA A 455 4.29 -21.62 -23.22
CA ALA A 455 4.30 -22.13 -21.85
C ALA A 455 2.97 -22.77 -21.42
N LYS A 456 1.97 -22.87 -22.31
CA LYS A 456 0.64 -23.43 -22.04
C LYS A 456 -0.10 -22.76 -20.87
N VAL A 457 0.07 -21.44 -20.74
CA VAL A 457 -0.67 -20.65 -19.75
C VAL A 457 -2.16 -20.76 -20.04
N PRO A 458 -3.02 -21.03 -19.04
CA PRO A 458 -4.46 -21.22 -19.24
C PRO A 458 -5.14 -19.97 -19.85
N ASP A 459 -6.17 -20.21 -20.68
CA ASP A 459 -6.92 -19.12 -21.34
C ASP A 459 -7.58 -18.16 -20.36
N TRP A 460 -8.07 -18.66 -19.21
CA TRP A 460 -8.64 -17.83 -18.17
C TRP A 460 -7.62 -16.81 -17.62
N PHE A 461 -6.35 -17.23 -17.49
CA PHE A 461 -5.27 -16.37 -16.99
C PHE A 461 -4.97 -15.23 -18.00
N ILE A 462 -4.83 -15.61 -19.28
CA ILE A 462 -4.62 -14.63 -20.37
C ILE A 462 -5.81 -13.66 -20.45
N GLY A 463 -7.03 -14.20 -20.35
CA GLY A 463 -8.27 -13.42 -20.33
C GLY A 463 -8.36 -12.47 -19.15
N ALA A 464 -7.93 -12.90 -17.96
CA ALA A 464 -7.85 -12.05 -16.78
C ALA A 464 -6.87 -10.89 -16.97
N CYS A 465 -5.66 -11.16 -17.49
CA CYS A 465 -4.65 -10.14 -17.78
C CYS A 465 -5.16 -9.05 -18.72
N ARG A 466 -6.02 -9.40 -19.69
CA ARG A 466 -6.63 -8.47 -20.65
C ARG A 466 -7.73 -7.58 -20.09
N LYS A 467 -8.19 -7.85 -18.86
CA LYS A 467 -9.21 -7.04 -18.17
C LYS A 467 -8.59 -6.09 -17.15
N ILE A 468 -7.45 -6.48 -16.55
CA ILE A 468 -6.80 -5.73 -15.46
C ILE A 468 -6.35 -4.35 -15.92
N GLU A 469 -6.80 -3.31 -15.20
CA GLU A 469 -6.43 -1.92 -15.46
C GLU A 469 -5.36 -1.40 -14.52
N TYR A 470 -5.33 -1.92 -13.29
CA TYR A 470 -4.29 -1.60 -12.31
C TYR A 470 -4.19 -2.70 -11.24
N MET A 471 -2.97 -3.04 -10.81
CA MET A 471 -2.72 -3.98 -9.72
C MET A 471 -1.67 -3.49 -8.75
N PHE A 472 -1.90 -3.84 -7.48
CA PHE A 472 -0.97 -3.60 -6.38
C PHE A 472 -0.03 -4.80 -6.13
N PRO A 473 1.14 -4.58 -5.48
CA PRO A 473 2.04 -5.67 -5.09
C PRO A 473 1.55 -6.41 -3.85
N LYS A 474 1.97 -7.67 -3.67
CA LYS A 474 1.68 -8.48 -2.47
C LYS A 474 2.16 -7.78 -1.20
N ALA A 475 3.33 -7.15 -1.23
CA ALA A 475 3.88 -6.40 -0.10
C ALA A 475 2.94 -5.31 0.44
N HIS A 476 2.26 -4.59 -0.46
CA HIS A 476 1.24 -3.61 -0.08
C HIS A 476 0.09 -4.26 0.68
N ALA A 477 -0.46 -5.35 0.15
CA ALA A 477 -1.55 -6.08 0.78
C ALA A 477 -1.15 -6.62 2.16
N VAL A 478 0.05 -7.18 2.31
CA VAL A 478 0.59 -7.67 3.61
C VAL A 478 0.64 -6.55 4.63
N ALA A 479 1.17 -5.38 4.28
CA ALA A 479 1.28 -4.25 5.19
C ALA A 479 -0.09 -3.79 5.71
N TYR A 480 -1.07 -3.64 4.80
CA TYR A 480 -2.42 -3.18 5.17
C TYR A 480 -3.22 -4.24 5.93
N VAL A 481 -3.13 -5.52 5.55
CA VAL A 481 -3.78 -6.60 6.29
C VAL A 481 -3.22 -6.71 7.71
N THR A 482 -1.90 -6.57 7.89
CA THR A 482 -1.28 -6.58 9.22
C THR A 482 -1.80 -5.44 10.10
N MET A 483 -1.93 -4.23 9.56
CA MET A 483 -2.54 -3.10 10.27
C MET A 483 -4.00 -3.36 10.63
N ALA A 484 -4.79 -3.88 9.67
CA ALA A 484 -6.20 -4.21 9.87
C ALA A 484 -6.38 -5.29 10.96
N LEU A 485 -5.52 -6.31 10.99
CA LEU A 485 -5.56 -7.36 12.04
C LEU A 485 -5.24 -6.79 13.43
N ARG A 486 -4.27 -5.88 13.53
CA ARG A 486 -3.98 -5.19 14.80
C ARG A 486 -5.18 -4.37 15.29
N ILE A 487 -5.83 -3.64 14.40
CA ILE A 487 -7.04 -2.88 14.74
C ILE A 487 -8.19 -3.83 15.10
N ALA A 488 -8.36 -4.92 14.34
CA ALA A 488 -9.35 -5.96 14.63
C ALA A 488 -9.14 -6.62 15.99
N TYR A 489 -7.89 -6.82 16.43
CA TYR A 489 -7.58 -7.27 17.78
C TYR A 489 -8.21 -6.36 18.84
N PHE A 490 -8.03 -5.04 18.74
CA PHE A 490 -8.63 -4.11 19.68
C PHE A 490 -10.16 -4.12 19.61
N LYS A 491 -10.73 -4.32 18.42
CA LYS A 491 -12.19 -4.45 18.27
C LYS A 491 -12.74 -5.64 19.01
N VAL A 492 -12.03 -6.78 19.00
CA VAL A 492 -12.45 -8.02 19.66
C VAL A 492 -12.20 -7.96 21.18
N TYR A 493 -11.00 -7.54 21.59
CA TYR A 493 -10.56 -7.66 22.99
C TYR A 493 -10.74 -6.38 23.81
N TYR A 494 -10.82 -5.20 23.15
CA TYR A 494 -10.95 -3.88 23.78
C TYR A 494 -12.02 -3.03 23.08
N PRO A 495 -13.27 -3.53 22.95
CA PRO A 495 -14.30 -2.87 22.12
C PRO A 495 -14.57 -1.42 22.54
N GLY A 496 -14.58 -1.13 23.85
CA GLY A 496 -14.77 0.24 24.34
C GLY A 496 -13.72 1.22 23.80
N ALA A 497 -12.43 0.85 23.87
CA ALA A 497 -11.34 1.66 23.33
C ALA A 497 -11.42 1.76 21.79
N TYR A 498 -11.73 0.65 21.11
CA TYR A 498 -11.88 0.62 19.67
C TYR A 498 -12.97 1.59 19.18
N TYR A 499 -14.19 1.50 19.74
CA TYR A 499 -15.29 2.37 19.31
C TYR A 499 -15.09 3.83 19.70
N ALA A 500 -14.43 4.11 20.85
CA ALA A 500 -14.05 5.47 21.19
C ALA A 500 -13.11 6.09 20.14
N CYS A 501 -12.07 5.34 19.71
CA CYS A 501 -11.17 5.77 18.66
C CYS A 501 -11.87 5.90 17.30
N PHE A 502 -12.70 4.93 16.93
CA PHE A 502 -13.43 4.93 15.67
C PHE A 502 -14.37 6.14 15.55
N LEU A 503 -15.18 6.40 16.56
CA LEU A 503 -16.11 7.53 16.59
C LEU A 503 -15.36 8.87 16.61
N TRP A 504 -14.25 8.96 17.35
CA TRP A 504 -13.43 10.16 17.34
C TRP A 504 -12.81 10.44 15.96
N ARG A 505 -12.35 9.42 15.26
CA ARG A 505 -11.79 9.58 13.89
C ARG A 505 -12.87 9.99 12.87
N ASN A 506 -14.10 9.61 13.09
CA ASN A 506 -15.25 9.93 12.25
C ASN A 506 -16.16 10.98 12.90
N ALA A 507 -15.56 11.93 13.66
CA ALA A 507 -16.34 12.91 14.44
C ALA A 507 -17.18 13.85 13.58
N GLU A 508 -16.81 14.10 12.33
CA GLU A 508 -17.59 14.90 11.38
C GLU A 508 -18.91 14.23 11.02
N ASP A 509 -18.93 12.89 11.00
CA ASP A 509 -20.13 12.08 10.73
C ASP A 509 -20.87 11.66 12.02
N PHE A 510 -20.34 12.03 13.20
CA PHE A 510 -20.89 11.64 14.49
C PHE A 510 -22.11 12.49 14.86
N ASN A 511 -23.28 11.85 14.89
CA ASN A 511 -24.53 12.48 15.35
C ASN A 511 -24.89 11.99 16.76
N GLY A 512 -24.55 12.81 17.78
CA GLY A 512 -24.81 12.46 19.18
C GLY A 512 -26.28 12.30 19.50
N ALA A 513 -27.17 13.06 18.85
CA ALA A 513 -28.63 12.95 19.06
C ALA A 513 -29.21 11.60 18.60
N THR A 514 -28.51 10.91 17.70
CA THR A 514 -28.93 9.58 17.19
C THR A 514 -28.07 8.46 17.77
N MET A 515 -26.74 8.64 17.76
CA MET A 515 -25.80 7.54 18.01
C MET A 515 -25.61 7.18 19.49
N VAL A 516 -25.99 8.08 20.43
CA VAL A 516 -25.89 7.84 21.89
C VAL A 516 -27.24 7.71 22.60
N CYS A 517 -28.33 7.68 21.86
CA CYS A 517 -29.69 7.68 22.45
C CYS A 517 -30.28 6.28 22.74
N GLY A 518 -29.47 5.23 22.56
CA GLY A 518 -29.89 3.85 22.79
C GLY A 518 -30.36 3.11 21.54
N GLU A 519 -30.42 1.79 21.66
CA GLU A 519 -30.60 0.88 20.53
C GLU A 519 -31.88 1.13 19.73
N ASN A 520 -33.01 1.38 20.39
CA ASN A 520 -34.30 1.58 19.70
C ASN A 520 -34.30 2.80 18.80
N GLN A 521 -33.68 3.91 19.22
CA GLN A 521 -33.59 5.12 18.40
C GLN A 521 -32.62 4.93 17.24
N ILE A 522 -31.49 4.24 17.46
CA ILE A 522 -30.54 3.91 16.39
C ILE A 522 -31.23 3.03 15.34
N ARG A 523 -31.94 1.97 15.74
CA ARG A 523 -32.67 1.10 14.82
C ARG A 523 -33.79 1.83 14.08
N GLY A 524 -34.50 2.72 14.75
CA GLY A 524 -35.50 3.58 14.13
C GLY A 524 -34.88 4.45 13.03
N ARG A 525 -33.77 5.11 13.32
CA ARG A 525 -33.06 5.93 12.34
C ARG A 525 -32.49 5.13 11.17
N MET A 526 -31.96 3.93 11.42
CA MET A 526 -31.52 3.02 10.36
C MET A 526 -32.67 2.65 9.42
N ALA A 527 -33.83 2.32 9.96
CA ALA A 527 -35.03 2.00 9.16
C ALA A 527 -35.50 3.20 8.33
N GLU A 528 -35.46 4.42 8.89
CA GLU A 528 -35.76 5.65 8.14
C GLU A 528 -34.81 5.84 6.96
N ILE A 529 -33.47 5.70 7.19
CA ILE A 529 -32.46 5.83 6.14
C ILE A 529 -32.63 4.75 5.06
N ASP A 530 -32.96 3.52 5.45
CA ASP A 530 -33.22 2.45 4.49
C ASP A 530 -34.43 2.71 3.61
N GLY A 531 -35.42 3.44 4.12
CA GLY A 531 -36.62 3.89 3.37
C GLY A 531 -36.40 5.10 2.47
N MET A 532 -35.27 5.83 2.61
CA MET A 532 -35.01 7.02 1.81
C MET A 532 -34.59 6.68 0.37
N GLU A 533 -34.86 7.58 -0.58
CA GLU A 533 -34.30 7.49 -1.92
C GLU A 533 -32.78 7.71 -1.92
N LYS A 534 -32.09 7.25 -2.97
CA LYS A 534 -30.63 7.28 -3.04
C LYS A 534 -30.04 8.68 -2.86
N ASP A 535 -30.66 9.69 -3.47
CA ASP A 535 -30.21 11.10 -3.40
C ASP A 535 -30.40 11.72 -2.01
N GLU A 536 -31.34 11.19 -1.21
CA GLU A 536 -31.57 11.62 0.18
C GLU A 536 -30.62 10.92 1.15
N LYS A 537 -30.18 9.70 0.82
CA LYS A 537 -29.21 8.95 1.63
C LYS A 537 -27.80 9.54 1.56
N GLU A 538 -27.47 10.23 0.47
CA GLU A 538 -26.17 10.87 0.25
C GLU A 538 -26.04 12.25 0.92
N LYS A 539 -27.14 12.82 1.41
CA LYS A 539 -27.19 14.06 2.20
C LYS A 539 -27.09 13.79 3.69
#